data_d18c8b2e185d0f1040f9a2f3de8649a4
#
_entry.id   d18c8b2e185d0f1040f9a2f3de8649a4
#
_cell.length_a   1.000
_cell.length_b   1.000
_cell.length_c   1.000
_cell.angle_alpha   90.00
_cell.angle_beta   90.00
_cell.angle_gamma   90.00
#
_symmetry.space_group_name_H-M   'P 1'
#
loop_
_entity.id
_entity.type
_entity.pdbx_description
1 polymer ?
#
loop_
_entity_poly.entity_id
_entity_poly.type
_entity_poly.pdbx_seq_one_letter_code
_entity_poly.pdbx_strand_id
1 'polypeptide(L)'
;MGAVRQDISGRISVVTGEPPAQKNLYGGFKLELLSAGRGKFDVFTPLGQMIVQATWSPRSARLDDGRQTRDYPSFEAMTLAGLGLALPRAALQDWVRGEPAAALPFTPLASGGFEQLGWRVQPRFEDGRLRILRASRLEGGAAQLSLVIDHAQDALPPAAGSAPARPARVPASQPQ
;
A
#
# COMPACT_ATOMS: atom_id res chain seq x y z
N MET A 1 -4.52 -12.59 -19.33
CA MET A 1 -4.31 -12.14 -18.56
C MET A 1 -4.91 -11.12 -17.92
N GLY A 2 -5.62 -10.92 -17.23
CA GLY A 2 -6.16 -9.85 -16.52
C GLY A 2 -5.25 -9.31 -15.46
N ALA A 3 -5.54 -8.15 -14.95
CA ALA A 3 -4.79 -7.55 -13.89
C ALA A 3 -5.21 -8.11 -12.54
N VAL A 4 -4.25 -8.42 -11.71
CA VAL A 4 -4.52 -8.72 -10.32
C VAL A 4 -4.45 -7.41 -9.56
N ARG A 5 -5.39 -7.19 -8.67
CA ARG A 5 -5.50 -5.93 -7.99
C ARG A 5 -5.67 -6.16 -6.50
N GLN A 6 -4.96 -5.38 -5.73
CA GLN A 6 -5.14 -5.38 -4.28
C GLN A 6 -5.59 -3.99 -3.88
N ASP A 7 -6.69 -3.91 -3.15
CA ASP A 7 -7.20 -2.65 -2.63
C ASP A 7 -7.15 -2.73 -1.11
N ILE A 8 -6.39 -1.82 -0.52
CA ILE A 8 -6.19 -1.82 0.92
C ILE A 8 -6.41 -0.41 1.42
N SER A 9 -7.15 -0.26 2.50
CA SER A 9 -7.36 1.05 3.09
C SER A 9 -7.40 0.95 4.59
N GLY A 10 -7.18 2.07 5.25
CA GLY A 10 -7.15 2.13 6.68
C GLY A 10 -6.46 3.39 7.16
N ARG A 11 -5.62 3.23 8.17
CA ARG A 11 -4.93 4.36 8.78
C ARG A 11 -3.43 4.16 8.66
N ILE A 12 -2.73 5.26 8.46
CA ILE A 12 -1.28 5.26 8.27
C ILE A 12 -0.63 6.18 9.28
N SER A 13 0.51 5.75 9.78
CA SER A 13 1.37 6.58 10.62
C SER A 13 2.78 6.42 10.13
N VAL A 14 3.47 7.53 9.87
CA VAL A 14 4.88 7.52 9.48
C VAL A 14 5.61 8.42 10.44
N VAL A 15 6.65 7.88 11.06
CA VAL A 15 7.48 8.64 11.98
C VAL A 15 8.91 8.57 11.48
N THR A 16 9.53 9.72 11.24
CA THR A 16 10.91 9.77 10.76
C THR A 16 11.72 10.71 11.61
N GLY A 17 13.00 10.40 11.78
CA GLY A 17 13.93 11.22 12.53
C GLY A 17 13.90 10.95 14.02
N GLU A 18 14.74 11.64 14.73
CA GLU A 18 14.86 11.52 16.18
C GLU A 18 14.38 12.79 16.86
N PRO A 19 13.82 12.69 18.08
CA PRO A 19 13.46 13.89 18.80
C PRO A 19 14.69 14.76 19.03
N PRO A 20 14.57 16.09 18.97
CA PRO A 20 13.34 16.85 18.74
C PRO A 20 13.00 17.08 17.27
N ALA A 21 13.79 16.56 16.35
CA ALA A 21 13.57 16.77 14.92
C ALA A 21 12.66 15.72 14.29
N GLN A 22 11.94 14.99 15.10
CA GLN A 22 11.07 13.93 14.62
C GLN A 22 9.90 14.50 13.83
N LYS A 23 9.57 13.86 12.73
CA LYS A 23 8.43 14.23 11.89
C LYS A 23 7.41 13.13 11.90
N ASN A 24 6.14 13.50 11.95
CA ASN A 24 5.05 12.55 11.97
C ASN A 24 4.06 12.87 10.87
N LEU A 25 3.57 11.82 10.21
CA LEU A 25 2.45 11.93 9.30
C LEU A 25 1.40 10.94 9.79
N TYR A 26 0.17 11.37 9.92
CA TYR A 26 -0.89 10.52 10.41
C TYR A 26 -2.18 10.83 9.64
N GLY A 27 -2.89 9.79 9.22
CA GLY A 27 -4.13 9.99 8.50
C GLY A 27 -4.70 8.69 7.99
N GLY A 28 -5.59 8.81 7.02
CA GLY A 28 -6.13 7.65 6.33
C GLY A 28 -5.32 7.37 5.08
N PHE A 29 -5.43 6.17 4.56
CA PHE A 29 -4.79 5.83 3.30
C PHE A 29 -5.65 4.91 2.48
N LYS A 30 -5.40 4.92 1.17
CA LYS A 30 -5.96 3.96 0.24
C LYS A 30 -4.87 3.56 -0.71
N LEU A 31 -4.63 2.27 -0.82
CA LEU A 31 -3.57 1.72 -1.66
C LEU A 31 -4.20 0.78 -2.67
N GLU A 32 -3.89 0.98 -3.94
CA GLU A 32 -4.28 0.08 -5.00
C GLU A 32 -3.03 -0.42 -5.69
N LEU A 33 -2.82 -1.71 -5.70
CA LEU A 33 -1.72 -2.33 -6.40
C LEU A 33 -2.24 -3.05 -7.62
N LEU A 34 -1.72 -2.67 -8.76
CA LEU A 34 -2.12 -3.21 -10.04
C LEU A 34 -1.02 -4.13 -10.57
N SER A 35 -1.33 -4.90 -11.58
CA SER A 35 -0.32 -5.74 -12.19
C SER A 35 0.74 -4.90 -12.88
N ALA A 36 1.85 -5.52 -13.26
CA ALA A 36 2.95 -4.86 -13.97
C ALA A 36 3.64 -3.77 -13.17
N GLY A 37 3.65 -3.90 -11.85
CA GLY A 37 4.41 -2.97 -11.01
C GLY A 37 3.80 -1.58 -10.89
N ARG A 38 2.54 -1.42 -11.23
CA ARG A 38 1.85 -0.13 -11.15
C ARG A 38 1.05 -0.05 -9.87
N GLY A 39 0.80 1.16 -9.41
CA GLY A 39 0.00 1.34 -8.22
C GLY A 39 -0.41 2.78 -8.00
N LYS A 40 -1.26 2.96 -7.00
CA LYS A 40 -1.77 4.25 -6.61
C LYS A 40 -1.91 4.27 -5.09
N PHE A 41 -1.51 5.36 -4.48
CA PHE A 41 -1.54 5.51 -3.03
C PHE A 41 -2.03 6.90 -2.69
N ASP A 42 -3.12 6.96 -1.93
CA ASP A 42 -3.70 8.23 -1.50
C ASP A 42 -3.60 8.33 0.00
N VAL A 43 -3.27 9.51 0.49
CA VAL A 43 -3.22 9.79 1.92
C VAL A 43 -4.18 10.93 2.23
N PHE A 44 -4.96 10.76 3.30
CA PHE A 44 -6.00 11.70 3.69
C PHE A 44 -5.78 12.19 5.11
N THR A 45 -6.23 13.40 5.41
CA THR A 45 -6.28 13.85 6.78
C THR A 45 -7.30 13.02 7.55
N PRO A 46 -7.28 13.04 8.88
CA PRO A 46 -8.32 12.35 9.66
C PRO A 46 -9.73 12.78 9.31
N LEU A 47 -9.88 13.98 8.75
CA LEU A 47 -11.19 14.48 8.34
C LEU A 47 -11.54 14.08 6.91
N GLY A 48 -10.70 13.33 6.25
CA GLY A 48 -11.01 12.82 4.92
C GLY A 48 -10.57 13.67 3.75
N GLN A 49 -9.82 14.73 3.99
CA GLN A 49 -9.32 15.56 2.90
C GLN A 49 -8.04 14.95 2.34
N MET A 50 -7.92 14.89 1.02
CA MET A 50 -6.73 14.32 0.41
C MET A 50 -5.52 15.21 0.65
N ILE A 51 -4.44 14.63 1.16
CA ILE A 51 -3.17 15.32 1.37
C ILE A 51 -2.29 15.11 0.16
N VAL A 52 -2.19 13.88 -0.30
CA VAL A 52 -1.27 13.54 -1.38
C VAL A 52 -1.79 12.32 -2.13
N GLN A 53 -1.52 12.30 -3.41
CA GLN A 53 -1.85 11.16 -4.26
C GLN A 53 -0.60 10.77 -5.02
N ALA A 54 -0.23 9.52 -4.93
CA ALA A 54 0.94 8.98 -5.60
C ALA A 54 0.52 7.94 -6.61
N THR A 55 1.13 7.97 -7.78
CA THR A 55 0.92 6.94 -8.80
C THR A 55 2.28 6.52 -9.32
N TRP A 56 2.41 5.26 -9.71
CA TRP A 56 3.70 4.80 -10.20
C TRP A 56 3.57 3.64 -11.17
N SER A 57 4.63 3.47 -11.93
CA SER A 57 4.84 2.35 -12.80
C SER A 57 6.29 1.89 -12.60
N PRO A 58 6.74 0.83 -13.25
CA PRO A 58 8.13 0.41 -13.06
C PRO A 58 9.16 1.45 -13.43
N ARG A 59 8.82 2.40 -14.29
CA ARG A 59 9.78 3.37 -14.78
C ARG A 59 9.60 4.79 -14.30
N SER A 60 8.51 5.07 -13.61
CA SER A 60 8.25 6.45 -13.20
C SER A 60 7.33 6.47 -11.99
N ALA A 61 7.33 7.60 -11.33
CA ALA A 61 6.44 7.82 -10.19
C ALA A 61 6.04 9.29 -10.18
N ARG A 62 4.84 9.56 -9.72
CA ARG A 62 4.29 10.91 -9.70
C ARG A 62 3.59 11.16 -8.38
N LEU A 63 3.85 12.34 -7.82
CA LEU A 63 3.26 12.75 -6.56
C LEU A 63 2.50 14.05 -6.77
N ASP A 64 1.23 14.07 -6.35
CA ASP A 64 0.39 15.25 -6.46
C ASP A 64 -0.05 15.62 -5.04
N ASP A 65 0.31 16.82 -4.60
CA ASP A 65 -0.03 17.28 -3.25
C ASP A 65 -1.20 18.27 -3.26
N GLY A 66 -1.91 18.35 -4.37
CA GLY A 66 -3.04 19.26 -4.49
C GLY A 66 -2.65 20.65 -4.97
N ARG A 67 -1.38 21.00 -4.93
CA ARG A 67 -0.89 22.29 -5.41
C ARG A 67 -0.03 22.12 -6.63
N GLN A 68 0.76 21.08 -6.66
CA GLN A 68 1.64 20.81 -7.77
C GLN A 68 1.84 19.33 -7.91
N THR A 69 2.22 18.93 -9.08
CA THR A 69 2.52 17.56 -9.41
C THR A 69 3.99 17.46 -9.73
N ARG A 70 4.65 16.46 -9.16
CA ARG A 70 6.07 16.24 -9.38
C ARG A 70 6.31 14.83 -9.86
N ASP A 71 7.24 14.70 -10.80
CA ASP A 71 7.64 13.41 -11.31
C ASP A 71 8.97 12.99 -10.70
N TYR A 72 9.11 11.70 -10.47
CA TYR A 72 10.31 11.11 -9.87
C TYR A 72 10.77 9.94 -10.73
N PRO A 73 12.06 9.65 -10.73
CA PRO A 73 12.58 8.55 -11.53
C PRO A 73 12.19 7.17 -11.01
N SER A 74 11.73 7.07 -9.76
CA SER A 74 11.41 5.79 -9.18
C SER A 74 10.41 5.94 -8.04
N PHE A 75 9.76 4.84 -7.71
CA PHE A 75 8.88 4.79 -6.55
C PHE A 75 9.65 5.13 -5.27
N GLU A 76 10.88 4.61 -5.15
CA GLU A 76 11.70 4.86 -3.97
C GLU A 76 12.02 6.34 -3.80
N ALA A 77 12.36 7.01 -4.89
CA ALA A 77 12.64 8.44 -4.83
C ALA A 77 11.39 9.24 -4.46
N MET A 78 10.25 8.82 -4.97
CA MET A 78 8.98 9.47 -4.68
C MET A 78 8.60 9.32 -3.21
N THR A 79 8.71 8.11 -2.66
CA THR A 79 8.34 7.90 -1.26
C THR A 79 9.32 8.59 -0.33
N LEU A 80 10.58 8.68 -0.71
CA LEU A 80 11.56 9.44 0.07
C LEU A 80 11.16 10.92 0.13
N ALA A 81 10.75 11.49 -1.00
CA ALA A 81 10.34 12.89 -1.03
C ALA A 81 9.02 13.13 -0.28
N GLY A 82 8.07 12.21 -0.42
CA GLY A 82 6.74 12.41 0.15
C GLY A 82 6.57 11.94 1.58
N LEU A 83 7.23 10.87 1.95
CA LEU A 83 7.08 10.27 3.28
C LEU A 83 8.33 10.37 4.14
N GLY A 84 9.45 10.79 3.57
CA GLY A 84 10.70 10.84 4.30
C GLY A 84 11.41 9.50 4.40
N LEU A 85 10.92 8.49 3.68
CA LEU A 85 11.57 7.19 3.67
C LEU A 85 11.38 6.53 2.31
N ALA A 86 12.41 5.83 1.85
CA ALA A 86 12.36 5.14 0.57
C ALA A 86 11.81 3.74 0.79
N LEU A 87 10.65 3.46 0.23
CA LEU A 87 10.02 2.15 0.33
C LEU A 87 10.38 1.30 -0.88
N PRO A 88 10.63 0.02 -0.69
CA PRO A 88 11.02 -0.84 -1.82
C PRO A 88 9.79 -1.28 -2.62
N ARG A 89 9.67 -0.76 -3.85
CA ARG A 89 8.54 -1.10 -4.70
C ARG A 89 8.46 -2.61 -4.97
N ALA A 90 9.60 -3.25 -5.16
CA ALA A 90 9.61 -4.66 -5.52
C ALA A 90 9.04 -5.57 -4.44
N ALA A 91 9.07 -5.12 -3.20
CA ALA A 91 8.57 -5.93 -2.08
C ALA A 91 7.19 -5.48 -1.60
N LEU A 92 6.73 -4.34 -2.03
CA LEU A 92 5.54 -3.72 -1.46
C LEU A 92 4.31 -4.61 -1.56
N GLN A 93 4.09 -5.24 -2.69
CA GLN A 93 2.87 -6.03 -2.88
C GLN A 93 2.81 -7.27 -1.99
N ASP A 94 3.97 -7.75 -1.55
CA ASP A 94 4.01 -8.89 -0.65
C ASP A 94 3.96 -8.42 0.80
N TRP A 95 4.65 -7.34 1.11
CA TRP A 95 4.64 -6.80 2.47
C TRP A 95 3.23 -6.39 2.90
N VAL A 96 2.42 -5.85 2.00
CA VAL A 96 1.06 -5.45 2.37
C VAL A 96 0.13 -6.64 2.59
N ARG A 97 0.62 -7.85 2.34
CA ARG A 97 -0.07 -9.06 2.73
C ARG A 97 0.58 -9.72 3.95
N GLY A 98 1.60 -9.06 4.51
CA GLY A 98 2.29 -9.58 5.67
C GLY A 98 3.33 -10.62 5.33
N GLU A 99 3.80 -10.66 4.09
CA GLU A 99 4.73 -11.67 3.61
C GLU A 99 5.98 -11.03 3.04
N PRO A 100 7.14 -11.70 3.15
CA PRO A 100 8.32 -11.21 2.47
C PRO A 100 8.21 -11.46 0.96
N ALA A 101 8.93 -10.64 0.19
CA ALA A 101 9.01 -10.88 -1.24
C ALA A 101 9.86 -12.14 -1.45
N ALA A 102 9.25 -13.19 -1.96
CA ALA A 102 9.90 -14.50 -2.03
C ALA A 102 11.13 -14.52 -2.93
N ALA A 103 11.15 -13.64 -3.93
CA ALA A 103 12.28 -13.59 -4.85
C ALA A 103 13.51 -12.88 -4.31
N LEU A 104 13.42 -12.29 -3.13
CA LEU A 104 14.50 -11.51 -2.54
C LEU A 104 14.92 -12.13 -1.20
N PRO A 105 16.19 -11.99 -0.83
CA PRO A 105 16.64 -12.55 0.45
C PRO A 105 15.91 -11.93 1.63
N PHE A 106 15.60 -12.73 2.62
CA PHE A 106 14.98 -12.23 3.84
C PHE A 106 15.36 -13.14 5.01
N THR A 107 15.23 -12.60 6.21
CA THR A 107 15.49 -13.33 7.43
C THR A 107 14.21 -13.40 8.25
N PRO A 108 13.67 -14.59 8.50
CA PRO A 108 12.48 -14.68 9.35
C PRO A 108 12.83 -14.36 10.81
N LEU A 109 11.87 -13.79 11.52
CA LEU A 109 12.02 -13.47 12.92
C LEU A 109 11.24 -14.44 13.78
N ALA A 110 11.75 -14.74 14.95
CA ALA A 110 11.07 -15.65 15.88
C ALA A 110 9.70 -15.11 16.28
N SER A 111 9.52 -13.81 16.26
CA SER A 111 8.27 -13.17 16.64
C SER A 111 7.21 -13.20 15.53
N GLY A 112 7.53 -13.74 14.37
CA GLY A 112 6.56 -13.84 13.30
C GLY A 112 6.69 -12.82 12.19
N GLY A 113 7.68 -11.97 12.25
CA GLY A 113 7.96 -11.04 11.16
C GLY A 113 9.20 -11.46 10.40
N PHE A 114 9.77 -10.51 9.68
CA PHE A 114 10.96 -10.78 8.89
C PHE A 114 11.77 -9.49 8.69
N GLU A 115 13.02 -9.67 8.27
CA GLU A 115 13.86 -8.56 7.86
C GLU A 115 14.18 -8.74 6.39
N GLN A 116 13.99 -7.69 5.62
CA GLN A 116 14.23 -7.73 4.19
C GLN A 116 14.57 -6.33 3.69
N LEU A 117 15.56 -6.22 2.84
CA LEU A 117 15.94 -4.96 2.21
C LEU A 117 16.23 -3.83 3.21
N GLY A 118 16.75 -4.16 4.37
CA GLY A 118 17.08 -3.15 5.37
C GLY A 118 15.92 -2.71 6.24
N TRP A 119 14.82 -3.44 6.19
CA TRP A 119 13.65 -3.15 6.99
C TRP A 119 13.29 -4.34 7.86
N ARG A 120 12.77 -4.06 9.05
CA ARG A 120 12.15 -5.07 9.88
C ARG A 120 10.65 -4.91 9.73
N VAL A 121 10.00 -5.96 9.25
CA VAL A 121 8.57 -5.93 8.96
C VAL A 121 7.87 -6.87 9.91
N GLN A 122 6.90 -6.35 10.64
CA GLN A 122 6.18 -7.09 11.66
C GLN A 122 4.68 -7.02 11.38
N PRO A 123 4.14 -8.09 10.80
CA PRO A 123 2.71 -8.15 10.56
C PRO A 123 1.99 -8.70 11.78
N ARG A 124 0.76 -8.28 11.96
CA ARG A 124 -0.11 -8.82 12.98
C ARG A 124 -1.43 -9.20 12.33
N PHE A 125 -1.81 -10.44 12.53
CA PHE A 125 -3.03 -10.99 11.93
C PHE A 125 -4.10 -11.16 13.00
N GLU A 126 -5.35 -10.96 12.60
CA GLU A 126 -6.52 -11.24 13.41
C GLU A 126 -7.49 -12.02 12.54
N ASP A 127 -7.92 -13.16 13.01
CA ASP A 127 -8.85 -14.03 12.28
C ASP A 127 -8.35 -14.35 10.88
N GLY A 128 -7.04 -14.57 10.76
CA GLY A 128 -6.45 -14.93 9.47
C GLY A 128 -6.23 -13.79 8.52
N ARG A 129 -6.53 -12.55 8.94
CA ARG A 129 -6.36 -11.38 8.09
C ARG A 129 -5.31 -10.45 8.66
N LEU A 130 -4.55 -9.84 7.77
CA LEU A 130 -3.56 -8.86 8.21
C LEU A 130 -4.30 -7.64 8.74
N ARG A 131 -4.01 -7.27 9.97
CA ARG A 131 -4.67 -6.15 10.61
C ARG A 131 -3.73 -4.98 10.82
N ILE A 132 -2.49 -5.25 11.19
CA ILE A 132 -1.50 -4.21 11.42
C ILE A 132 -0.21 -4.62 10.74
N LEU A 133 0.41 -3.69 10.05
CA LEU A 133 1.72 -3.89 9.46
C LEU A 133 2.64 -2.80 9.96
N ARG A 134 3.74 -3.17 10.60
CA ARG A 134 4.77 -2.22 11.02
C ARG A 134 6.05 -2.50 10.29
N ALA A 135 6.66 -1.47 9.78
CA ALA A 135 7.94 -1.58 9.12
C ALA A 135 8.88 -0.55 9.72
N SER A 136 10.02 -0.99 10.21
CA SER A 136 11.02 -0.12 10.83
C SER A 136 12.30 -0.24 10.05
N ARG A 137 12.94 0.90 9.77
CA ARG A 137 14.20 0.88 9.06
C ARG A 137 15.31 0.49 10.00
N LEU A 138 16.16 -0.44 9.55
CA LEU A 138 17.24 -0.95 10.39
C LEU A 138 18.46 -0.05 10.39
N GLU A 139 18.71 0.65 9.29
CA GLU A 139 19.88 1.51 9.15
C GLU A 139 19.49 2.79 8.42
N GLY A 140 20.33 3.80 8.56
CA GLY A 140 20.10 5.03 7.83
C GLY A 140 19.19 6.03 8.51
N GLY A 141 19.04 5.91 9.81
CA GLY A 141 18.21 6.83 10.58
C GLY A 141 16.87 6.23 10.94
N ALA A 142 16.27 6.75 11.98
CA ALA A 142 15.03 6.22 12.51
C ALA A 142 13.88 6.49 11.55
N ALA A 143 13.14 5.44 11.21
CA ALA A 143 11.93 5.57 10.40
C ALA A 143 11.02 4.39 10.70
N GLN A 144 9.76 4.68 10.90
CA GLN A 144 8.77 3.65 11.16
C GLN A 144 7.48 3.97 10.44
N LEU A 145 6.98 2.98 9.71
CA LEU A 145 5.70 3.05 9.03
C LEU A 145 4.76 2.07 9.71
N SER A 146 3.56 2.51 10.01
CA SER A 146 2.53 1.64 10.57
C SER A 146 1.27 1.77 9.76
N LEU A 147 0.71 0.64 9.37
CA LEU A 147 -0.58 0.61 8.69
C LEU A 147 -1.55 -0.18 9.56
N VAL A 148 -2.70 0.41 9.85
CA VAL A 148 -3.81 -0.33 10.43
C VAL A 148 -4.78 -0.54 9.29
N ILE A 149 -5.00 -1.80 8.95
CA ILE A 149 -5.78 -2.14 7.78
C ILE A 149 -7.23 -2.36 8.18
N ASP A 150 -8.09 -1.46 7.75
CA ASP A 150 -9.51 -1.55 8.04
C ASP A 150 -10.24 -2.29 6.94
N HIS A 151 -9.71 -2.27 5.73
CA HIS A 151 -10.33 -2.94 4.60
C HIS A 151 -9.25 -3.42 3.64
N ALA A 152 -9.32 -4.68 3.26
CA ALA A 152 -8.39 -5.26 2.31
C ALA A 152 -9.15 -6.20 1.39
N GLN A 153 -8.87 -6.10 0.10
CA GLN A 153 -9.52 -6.91 -0.89
C GLN A 153 -8.58 -7.21 -2.03
N ASP A 154 -8.49 -8.48 -2.37
CA ASP A 154 -7.76 -8.91 -3.55
C ASP A 154 -8.80 -9.03 -4.66
N ALA A 155 -8.75 -8.11 -5.60
CA ALA A 155 -9.70 -8.16 -6.69
C ALA A 155 -9.06 -8.86 -7.86
N LEU A 156 -9.59 -10.00 -8.19
CA LEU A 156 -9.15 -10.67 -9.38
C LEU A 156 -9.82 -10.02 -10.58
N PRO A 157 -9.25 -10.24 -11.74
CA PRO A 157 -9.88 -9.74 -12.96
C PRO A 157 -11.24 -10.36 -13.07
N PRO A 158 -12.13 -9.61 -13.53
CA PRO A 158 -13.47 -10.09 -13.64
C PRO A 158 -13.57 -11.13 -14.65
N ALA A 159 -12.72 -11.60 -15.04
CA ALA A 159 -12.92 -12.51 -15.87
C ALA A 159 -13.95 -13.24 -15.64
N ALA A 160 -13.97 -13.59 -15.69
CA ALA A 160 -14.63 -14.31 -15.40
C ALA A 160 -15.77 -13.91 -15.18
N GLY A 161 -16.02 -13.63 -15.64
CA GLY A 161 -17.04 -13.44 -15.60
C GLY A 161 -17.86 -13.30 -14.70
N SER A 162 -17.74 -13.23 -14.19
CA SER A 162 -18.46 -13.04 -13.30
C SER A 162 -19.23 -12.06 -13.47
N ALA A 163 -19.39 -11.80 -13.86
CA ALA A 163 -19.96 -10.91 -13.90
C ALA A 163 -21.07 -10.76 -13.93
N PRO A 164 -21.34 -10.75 -13.95
CA PRO A 164 -22.20 -10.40 -14.05
C PRO A 164 -23.28 -10.38 -13.77
N ALA A 165 -23.50 -10.35 -13.57
CA ALA A 165 -24.36 -10.43 -13.39
C ALA A 165 -25.29 -9.81 -13.35
N ARG A 166 -25.62 -9.57 -13.57
CA ARG A 166 -26.45 -9.07 -13.55
C ARG A 166 -27.47 -9.13 -13.90
N PRO A 167 -27.82 -9.12 -13.90
CA PRO A 167 -28.66 -9.10 -14.16
C PRO A 167 -29.75 -9.08 -14.30
N ALA A 168 -30.03 -9.07 -14.31
CA ALA A 168 -30.87 -9.16 -14.51
C ALA A 168 -31.90 -9.01 -14.66
N ARG A 169 -32.26 -8.86 -14.89
CA ARG A 169 -33.11 -8.71 -15.04
C ARG A 169 -34.12 -8.90 -15.39
N VAL A 170 -34.50 -8.79 -15.47
CA VAL A 170 -35.36 -8.92 -15.79
C VAL A 170 -36.41 -8.93 -16.21
N PRO A 171 -36.77 -9.05 -16.38
CA PRO A 171 -37.64 -8.97 -16.81
C PRO A 171 -38.79 -9.00 -16.98
N ALA A 172 -39.12 -8.83 -17.14
CA ALA A 172 -39.96 -8.83 -17.30
C ALA A 172 -40.99 -9.09 -17.64
N SER A 173 -41.31 -9.07 -17.70
CA SER A 173 -42.09 -9.27 -17.90
C SER A 173 -43.08 -9.33 -18.44
N GLN A 174 -43.49 -9.36 -18.66
CA GLN A 174 -44.31 -9.43 -19.07
C GLN A 174 -45.41 -9.51 -19.32
N PRO A 175 -45.97 -9.49 -19.57
CA PRO A 175 -46.90 -9.50 -19.67
C PRO A 175 -47.86 -9.82 -20.18
N GLN A 176 -48.28 -9.89 -20.35
CA GLN A 176 -49.09 -9.98 -20.78
C GLN A 176 -49.64 -9.96 -21.11
#